data_a59ecb58414801b37b3bdc98eeae9de5
#
_entry.id   a59ecb58414801b37b3bdc98eeae9de5
#
_cell.length_a   1.000
_cell.length_b   1.000
_cell.length_c   1.000
_cell.angle_alpha   90.00
_cell.angle_beta   90.00
_cell.angle_gamma   90.00
#
_symmetry.space_group_name_H-M   'P 1'
#
loop_
_entity.id
_entity.type
_entity.pdbx_description
1 polymer ?
#
loop_
_entity_poly.entity_id
_entity_poly.type
_entity_poly.pdbx_seq_one_letter_code
_entity_poly.pdbx_strand_id
1 'polypeptide(L)'
;MYMYWGWGEEPTMKTITLGSTGITTPQDAFGALPIQRISTDEAVRLLHRAYEGGMTFFDTARAYSDSEEKVGIAFEGMRDRVTIATKSGAKDPESLASDLETSLALLKTDHVDIYQFHCADRVYRPGDGTGMYEAMQEFKRQGKIGHIAITAHKIGVAEDAVASGLYETLQFPLSYLATPREEALVEACAKANMGFIAMKGLAGGLLHNSRACMAYMTKFDNVVPIWGVQKKSELDEWLSYMDQGTPALDEETLAFIASERAELTGNFCRGCGYCMPCPMHIAINQCARMSLMLRRAPSQAWLSEHWQAEMAKVDSCVECGLCMTRCPYELPIPQLLKANRADYLRVLAGEVSVG
;
A
#
# COMPACT_ATOMS: atom_id res chain seq x y z
N MET A 1 15.80 15.91 -51.47
CA MET A 1 15.06 14.75 -50.89
C MET A 1 15.46 14.67 -49.43
N TYR A 2 14.74 15.40 -48.56
CA TYR A 2 15.02 15.43 -47.13
C TYR A 2 14.25 14.28 -46.50
N MET A 3 14.99 13.32 -45.90
CA MET A 3 14.40 12.24 -45.09
C MET A 3 13.93 12.88 -43.79
N TYR A 4 12.63 12.84 -43.57
CA TYR A 4 12.01 13.06 -42.26
C TYR A 4 12.37 11.86 -41.38
N TRP A 5 13.25 12.07 -40.41
CA TRP A 5 13.42 11.16 -39.31
C TRP A 5 12.17 11.33 -38.44
N GLY A 6 11.35 10.31 -38.38
CA GLY A 6 10.24 10.26 -37.44
C GLY A 6 10.80 10.36 -36.03
N TRP A 7 10.39 11.37 -35.32
CA TRP A 7 10.58 11.46 -33.87
C TRP A 7 9.78 10.31 -33.28
N GLY A 8 10.48 9.24 -32.82
CA GLY A 8 9.85 8.24 -31.96
C GLY A 8 9.33 8.98 -30.73
N GLU A 9 8.10 8.72 -30.34
CA GLU A 9 7.57 9.24 -29.08
C GLU A 9 8.56 8.85 -27.97
N GLU A 10 9.03 9.83 -27.20
CA GLU A 10 9.87 9.54 -26.05
C GLU A 10 9.08 8.61 -25.09
N PRO A 11 9.72 7.57 -24.55
CA PRO A 11 9.05 6.66 -23.65
C PRO A 11 8.53 7.44 -22.43
N THR A 12 7.21 7.53 -22.30
CA THR A 12 6.56 8.22 -21.21
C THR A 12 5.96 7.23 -20.22
N MET A 13 5.83 7.63 -18.95
CA MET A 13 5.09 6.84 -17.98
C MET A 13 3.64 6.66 -18.43
N LYS A 14 3.16 5.41 -18.37
CA LYS A 14 1.77 5.08 -18.66
C LYS A 14 0.83 5.88 -17.77
N THR A 15 -0.18 6.50 -18.37
CA THR A 15 -1.26 7.21 -17.68
C THR A 15 -2.51 6.35 -17.65
N ILE A 16 -3.19 6.32 -16.53
CA ILE A 16 -4.44 5.55 -16.36
C ILE A 16 -5.57 6.42 -15.82
N THR A 17 -6.79 5.99 -16.08
CA THR A 17 -8.00 6.55 -15.46
C THR A 17 -8.52 5.57 -14.40
N LEU A 18 -8.76 6.07 -13.19
CA LEU A 18 -9.27 5.29 -12.06
C LEU A 18 -10.76 4.99 -12.20
N GLY A 19 -11.10 4.04 -13.06
CA GLY A 19 -12.47 3.57 -13.25
C GLY A 19 -13.46 4.69 -13.56
N SER A 20 -14.59 4.68 -12.86
CA SER A 20 -15.69 5.66 -13.04
C SER A 20 -15.41 7.04 -12.42
N THR A 21 -14.28 7.22 -11.71
CA THR A 21 -13.98 8.50 -11.05
C THR A 21 -13.63 9.63 -12.02
N GLY A 22 -13.15 9.30 -13.22
CA GLY A 22 -12.60 10.27 -14.16
C GLY A 22 -11.22 10.80 -13.77
N ILE A 23 -10.68 10.42 -12.62
CA ILE A 23 -9.34 10.81 -12.18
C ILE A 23 -8.31 10.11 -13.06
N THR A 24 -7.50 10.92 -13.73
CA THR A 24 -6.40 10.45 -14.59
C THR A 24 -5.06 10.80 -13.95
N THR A 25 -4.17 9.83 -13.83
CA THR A 25 -2.87 10.00 -13.18
C THR A 25 -1.81 9.12 -13.85
N PRO A 26 -0.54 9.48 -13.82
CA PRO A 26 0.53 8.53 -14.14
C PRO A 26 0.38 7.25 -13.31
N GLN A 27 0.81 6.12 -13.87
CA GLN A 27 0.77 4.81 -13.18
C GLN A 27 1.92 4.70 -12.15
N ASP A 28 2.17 5.80 -11.45
CA ASP A 28 3.19 5.95 -10.41
C ASP A 28 2.69 6.98 -9.40
N ALA A 29 2.44 6.55 -8.16
CA ALA A 29 1.81 7.38 -7.15
C ALA A 29 2.47 7.25 -5.78
N PHE A 30 2.29 8.25 -4.94
CA PHE A 30 2.95 8.39 -3.64
C PHE A 30 2.10 7.82 -2.51
N GLY A 31 2.63 6.82 -1.80
CA GLY A 31 2.06 6.28 -0.55
C GLY A 31 2.66 6.96 0.68
N ALA A 32 1.90 7.81 1.35
CA ALA A 32 2.37 8.67 2.43
C ALA A 32 2.46 7.98 3.82
N LEU A 33 2.23 6.67 3.94
CA LEU A 33 2.40 5.97 5.22
C LEU A 33 3.81 6.13 5.82
N PRO A 34 4.92 6.01 5.06
CA PRO A 34 6.26 6.07 5.67
C PRO A 34 6.69 7.47 6.12
N ILE A 35 6.14 8.55 5.56
CA ILE A 35 6.56 9.92 5.92
C ILE A 35 6.25 10.27 7.37
N GLN A 36 5.38 9.54 8.07
CA GLN A 36 5.17 9.68 9.52
C GLN A 36 6.44 9.42 10.36
N ARG A 37 7.49 8.82 9.77
CA ARG A 37 8.74 8.44 10.45
C ARG A 37 9.86 9.44 10.27
N ILE A 38 9.67 10.48 9.49
CA ILE A 38 10.65 11.52 9.18
C ILE A 38 10.12 12.88 9.62
N SER A 39 10.98 13.90 9.68
CA SER A 39 10.57 15.25 10.04
C SER A 39 9.59 15.84 9.01
N THR A 40 8.81 16.84 9.44
CA THR A 40 7.89 17.56 8.55
C THR A 40 8.64 18.18 7.38
N ASP A 41 9.78 18.81 7.62
CA ASP A 41 10.59 19.44 6.56
C ASP A 41 11.10 18.44 5.52
N GLU A 42 11.50 17.24 5.94
CA GLU A 42 11.91 16.17 5.03
C GLU A 42 10.73 15.64 4.22
N ALA A 43 9.58 15.44 4.89
CA ALA A 43 8.36 14.97 4.22
C ALA A 43 7.89 15.97 3.15
N VAL A 44 7.85 17.26 3.48
CA VAL A 44 7.46 18.33 2.54
C VAL A 44 8.40 18.36 1.33
N ARG A 45 9.73 18.26 1.56
CA ARG A 45 10.70 18.18 0.45
C ARG A 45 10.48 16.97 -0.45
N LEU A 46 10.17 15.80 0.13
CA LEU A 46 9.87 14.59 -0.64
C LEU A 46 8.58 14.72 -1.44
N LEU A 47 7.52 15.27 -0.83
CA LEU A 47 6.22 15.46 -1.48
C LEU A 47 6.32 16.46 -2.65
N HIS A 48 7.03 17.59 -2.46
CA HIS A 48 7.29 18.54 -3.55
C HIS A 48 8.10 17.91 -4.67
N ARG A 49 9.19 17.17 -4.34
CA ARG A 49 9.99 16.48 -5.33
C ARG A 49 9.18 15.43 -6.11
N ALA A 50 8.28 14.70 -5.44
CA ALA A 50 7.40 13.74 -6.10
C ALA A 50 6.47 14.43 -7.10
N TYR A 51 5.87 15.56 -6.68
CA TYR A 51 5.01 16.36 -7.54
C TYR A 51 5.78 16.96 -8.73
N GLU A 52 6.95 17.57 -8.49
CA GLU A 52 7.82 18.12 -9.53
C GLU A 52 8.30 17.05 -10.51
N GLY A 53 8.49 15.82 -10.07
CA GLY A 53 8.81 14.65 -10.88
C GLY A 53 7.61 14.01 -11.56
N GLY A 54 6.41 14.60 -11.47
CA GLY A 54 5.23 14.19 -12.21
C GLY A 54 4.22 13.32 -11.46
N MET A 55 4.49 12.91 -10.22
CA MET A 55 3.49 12.22 -9.40
C MET A 55 2.39 13.19 -8.97
N THR A 56 1.15 12.90 -9.33
CA THR A 56 -0.01 13.75 -9.01
C THR A 56 -0.99 13.11 -8.04
N PHE A 57 -0.82 11.84 -7.69
CA PHE A 57 -1.69 11.10 -6.80
C PHE A 57 -0.97 10.78 -5.47
N PHE A 58 -1.58 11.20 -4.34
CA PHE A 58 -1.03 11.06 -2.99
C PHE A 58 -2.04 10.36 -2.08
N ASP A 59 -1.63 9.23 -1.50
CA ASP A 59 -2.49 8.41 -0.63
C ASP A 59 -2.03 8.52 0.83
N THR A 60 -2.90 8.95 1.71
CA THR A 60 -2.70 9.04 3.15
C THR A 60 -3.85 8.41 3.94
N ALA A 61 -3.91 8.57 5.25
CA ALA A 61 -5.01 8.10 6.10
C ALA A 61 -5.03 8.81 7.45
N ARG A 62 -6.23 8.93 8.05
CA ARG A 62 -6.41 9.43 9.43
C ARG A 62 -5.53 8.68 10.43
N ALA A 63 -5.33 7.37 10.24
CA ALA A 63 -4.55 6.52 11.13
C ALA A 63 -3.02 6.65 10.97
N TYR A 64 -2.53 7.47 10.03
CA TYR A 64 -1.08 7.64 9.77
C TYR A 64 -0.48 8.81 10.54
N SER A 65 -0.71 8.87 11.84
CA SER A 65 -0.23 9.90 12.78
C SER A 65 -0.29 11.34 12.20
N ASP A 66 0.83 11.92 11.81
CA ASP A 66 0.99 13.28 11.29
C ASP A 66 1.09 13.35 9.74
N SER A 67 0.82 12.25 9.05
CA SER A 67 0.96 12.19 7.58
C SER A 67 0.01 13.15 6.86
N GLU A 68 -1.26 13.25 7.30
CA GLU A 68 -2.21 14.21 6.70
C GLU A 68 -1.76 15.65 6.87
N GLU A 69 -1.24 16.02 8.04
CA GLU A 69 -0.69 17.35 8.29
C GLU A 69 0.48 17.68 7.36
N LYS A 70 1.42 16.74 7.20
CA LYS A 70 2.58 16.87 6.30
C LYS A 70 2.16 17.04 4.84
N VAL A 71 1.17 16.28 4.39
CA VAL A 71 0.59 16.40 3.04
C VAL A 71 -0.11 17.77 2.89
N GLY A 72 -0.88 18.20 3.90
CA GLY A 72 -1.55 19.49 3.91
C GLY A 72 -0.57 20.67 3.86
N ILE A 73 0.54 20.61 4.60
CA ILE A 73 1.60 21.64 4.55
C ILE A 73 2.25 21.66 3.16
N ALA A 74 2.56 20.49 2.59
CA ALA A 74 3.23 20.41 1.29
C ALA A 74 2.38 20.99 0.15
N PHE A 75 1.07 20.79 0.18
CA PHE A 75 0.19 21.19 -0.92
C PHE A 75 -0.70 22.40 -0.61
N GLU A 76 -0.40 23.15 0.47
CA GLU A 76 -1.08 24.42 0.76
C GLU A 76 -0.92 25.40 -0.43
N GLY A 77 -2.06 25.89 -0.96
CA GLY A 77 -2.07 26.74 -2.16
C GLY A 77 -1.88 26.02 -3.49
N MET A 78 -1.75 24.68 -3.48
CA MET A 78 -1.58 23.82 -4.67
C MET A 78 -2.63 22.70 -4.75
N ARG A 79 -3.67 22.75 -3.92
CA ARG A 79 -4.64 21.65 -3.74
C ARG A 79 -5.24 21.12 -5.05
N ASP A 80 -5.61 22.01 -5.95
CA ASP A 80 -6.22 21.67 -7.25
C ASP A 80 -5.25 21.02 -8.25
N ARG A 81 -3.97 20.91 -7.91
CA ARG A 81 -2.94 20.32 -8.76
C ARG A 81 -2.63 18.87 -8.42
N VAL A 82 -3.19 18.37 -7.33
CA VAL A 82 -2.94 17.02 -6.82
C VAL A 82 -4.23 16.29 -6.50
N THR A 83 -4.23 14.98 -6.66
CA THR A 83 -5.28 14.09 -6.20
C THR A 83 -4.90 13.57 -4.82
N ILE A 84 -5.77 13.77 -3.84
CA ILE A 84 -5.55 13.29 -2.47
C ILE A 84 -6.60 12.23 -2.12
N ALA A 85 -6.11 11.03 -1.80
CA ALA A 85 -6.91 9.97 -1.21
C ALA A 85 -6.60 9.86 0.29
N THR A 86 -7.62 9.91 1.15
CA THR A 86 -7.48 9.61 2.57
C THR A 86 -8.55 8.64 3.05
N LYS A 87 -8.45 8.20 4.32
CA LYS A 87 -9.20 7.04 4.81
C LYS A 87 -9.55 7.21 6.29
N SER A 88 -10.75 6.76 6.68
CA SER A 88 -11.14 6.62 8.09
C SER A 88 -11.40 5.16 8.47
N GLY A 89 -10.94 4.78 9.65
CA GLY A 89 -11.22 3.51 10.31
C GLY A 89 -12.45 3.52 11.20
N ALA A 90 -13.24 4.59 11.20
CA ALA A 90 -14.46 4.73 11.99
C ALA A 90 -15.45 3.59 11.73
N LYS A 91 -16.25 3.27 12.75
CA LYS A 91 -17.23 2.16 12.72
C LYS A 91 -18.67 2.66 12.95
N ASP A 92 -18.85 3.95 13.09
CA ASP A 92 -20.12 4.64 13.20
C ASP A 92 -20.08 5.98 12.42
N PRO A 93 -21.25 6.51 12.01
CA PRO A 93 -21.33 7.72 11.18
C PRO A 93 -20.80 8.99 11.86
N GLU A 94 -20.96 9.11 13.19
CA GLU A 94 -20.52 10.29 13.94
C GLU A 94 -18.98 10.36 13.97
N SER A 95 -18.33 9.24 14.31
CA SER A 95 -16.87 9.13 14.25
C SER A 95 -16.33 9.32 12.83
N LEU A 96 -17.04 8.80 11.81
CA LEU A 96 -16.67 8.96 10.41
C LEU A 96 -16.69 10.44 9.99
N ALA A 97 -17.72 11.18 10.41
CA ALA A 97 -17.83 12.61 10.16
C ALA A 97 -16.73 13.39 10.88
N SER A 98 -16.47 13.08 12.16
CA SER A 98 -15.39 13.70 12.95
C SER A 98 -14.02 13.47 12.33
N ASP A 99 -13.75 12.24 11.85
CA ASP A 99 -12.50 11.90 11.15
C ASP A 99 -12.35 12.72 9.85
N LEU A 100 -13.43 12.87 9.07
CA LEU A 100 -13.38 13.67 7.84
C LEU A 100 -13.08 15.14 8.13
N GLU A 101 -13.76 15.78 9.09
CA GLU A 101 -13.49 17.17 9.47
C GLU A 101 -12.04 17.35 9.94
N THR A 102 -11.54 16.40 10.72
CA THR A 102 -10.14 16.39 11.15
C THR A 102 -9.18 16.25 9.97
N SER A 103 -9.47 15.34 9.05
CA SER A 103 -8.66 15.14 7.83
C SER A 103 -8.63 16.41 6.97
N LEU A 104 -9.78 17.06 6.74
CA LEU A 104 -9.85 18.30 5.97
C LEU A 104 -9.04 19.43 6.63
N ALA A 105 -9.14 19.56 7.95
CA ALA A 105 -8.37 20.56 8.70
C ALA A 105 -6.84 20.33 8.61
N LEU A 106 -6.39 19.07 8.75
CA LEU A 106 -4.97 18.73 8.68
C LEU A 106 -4.42 18.83 7.25
N LEU A 107 -5.22 18.42 6.25
CA LEU A 107 -4.90 18.56 4.84
C LEU A 107 -5.02 20.00 4.32
N LYS A 108 -5.50 20.95 5.16
CA LYS A 108 -5.70 22.37 4.84
C LYS A 108 -6.53 22.59 3.57
N THR A 109 -7.63 21.87 3.45
CA THR A 109 -8.50 21.87 2.27
C THR A 109 -9.97 21.75 2.70
N ASP A 110 -10.88 22.11 1.83
CA ASP A 110 -12.31 21.95 2.00
C ASP A 110 -12.85 20.63 1.43
N HIS A 111 -12.04 19.91 0.66
CA HIS A 111 -12.41 18.62 0.05
C HIS A 111 -11.23 17.66 -0.13
N VAL A 112 -11.54 16.36 -0.25
CA VAL A 112 -10.62 15.32 -0.73
C VAL A 112 -11.21 14.63 -1.96
N ASP A 113 -10.32 14.17 -2.87
CA ASP A 113 -10.80 13.54 -4.10
C ASP A 113 -11.39 12.16 -3.84
N ILE A 114 -10.73 11.37 -3.00
CA ILE A 114 -11.17 10.01 -2.66
C ILE A 114 -11.19 9.85 -1.14
N TYR A 115 -12.36 9.50 -0.59
CA TYR A 115 -12.50 9.15 0.82
C TYR A 115 -12.87 7.69 0.99
N GLN A 116 -12.09 6.95 1.81
CA GLN A 116 -12.12 5.50 1.82
C GLN A 116 -12.50 4.95 3.21
N PHE A 117 -13.34 3.94 3.27
CA PHE A 117 -13.43 3.08 4.46
C PHE A 117 -12.12 2.33 4.65
N HIS A 118 -11.42 2.59 5.74
CA HIS A 118 -10.08 2.06 5.98
C HIS A 118 -10.12 0.65 6.54
N CYS A 119 -9.43 -0.29 5.87
CA CYS A 119 -9.29 -1.67 6.33
C CYS A 119 -10.64 -2.31 6.66
N ALA A 120 -11.60 -2.12 5.77
CA ALA A 120 -12.95 -2.61 5.97
C ALA A 120 -12.98 -4.14 6.14
N ASP A 121 -13.72 -4.59 7.13
CA ASP A 121 -13.97 -6.00 7.41
C ASP A 121 -15.31 -6.47 6.83
N ARG A 122 -16.10 -5.54 6.30
CA ARG A 122 -17.38 -5.73 5.63
C ARG A 122 -17.63 -4.61 4.61
N VAL A 123 -18.54 -4.86 3.70
CA VAL A 123 -19.06 -3.84 2.77
C VAL A 123 -20.22 -3.11 3.43
N TYR A 124 -20.14 -1.77 3.53
CA TYR A 124 -21.25 -0.93 3.98
C TYR A 124 -22.18 -0.65 2.81
N ARG A 125 -23.51 -0.77 3.04
CA ARG A 125 -24.54 -0.64 2.01
C ARG A 125 -25.64 0.32 2.47
N PRO A 126 -26.33 0.98 1.53
CA PRO A 126 -27.52 1.73 1.87
C PRO A 126 -28.55 0.85 2.58
N GLY A 127 -29.08 1.34 3.70
CA GLY A 127 -30.10 0.62 4.47
C GLY A 127 -29.62 -0.60 5.26
N ASP A 128 -28.31 -0.78 5.44
CA ASP A 128 -27.75 -1.90 6.21
C ASP A 128 -27.86 -1.72 7.74
N GLY A 129 -28.46 -0.64 8.17
CA GLY A 129 -28.69 -0.28 9.57
C GLY A 129 -27.49 0.37 10.25
N THR A 130 -26.34 0.53 9.57
CA THR A 130 -25.16 1.20 10.13
C THR A 130 -25.12 2.71 9.88
N GLY A 131 -25.77 3.18 8.83
CA GLY A 131 -25.75 4.58 8.38
C GLY A 131 -24.40 5.04 7.79
N MET A 132 -23.43 4.14 7.69
CA MET A 132 -22.06 4.48 7.25
C MET A 132 -22.02 4.90 5.79
N TYR A 133 -22.71 4.17 4.91
CA TYR A 133 -22.72 4.47 3.50
C TYR A 133 -23.52 5.77 3.22
N GLU A 134 -24.62 5.98 3.92
CA GLU A 134 -25.42 7.21 3.86
C GLU A 134 -24.58 8.43 4.29
N ALA A 135 -23.74 8.31 5.31
CA ALA A 135 -22.83 9.38 5.72
C ALA A 135 -21.86 9.74 4.59
N MET A 136 -21.27 8.75 3.92
CA MET A 136 -20.40 9.00 2.75
C MET A 136 -21.15 9.70 1.61
N GLN A 137 -22.40 9.29 1.33
CA GLN A 137 -23.24 9.94 0.32
C GLN A 137 -23.50 11.40 0.68
N GLU A 138 -23.76 11.69 1.94
CA GLU A 138 -23.97 13.04 2.44
C GLU A 138 -22.70 13.90 2.30
N PHE A 139 -21.53 13.37 2.64
CA PHE A 139 -20.26 14.08 2.44
C PHE A 139 -19.99 14.39 0.96
N LYS A 140 -20.33 13.45 0.06
CA LYS A 140 -20.23 13.66 -1.38
C LYS A 140 -21.20 14.75 -1.85
N ARG A 141 -22.44 14.76 -1.35
CA ARG A 141 -23.43 15.78 -1.64
C ARG A 141 -23.02 17.19 -1.15
N GLN A 142 -22.30 17.24 -0.02
CA GLN A 142 -21.74 18.48 0.53
C GLN A 142 -20.49 18.95 -0.24
N GLY A 143 -19.95 18.16 -1.16
CA GLY A 143 -18.72 18.45 -1.89
C GLY A 143 -17.44 18.26 -1.07
N LYS A 144 -17.52 17.68 0.13
CA LYS A 144 -16.37 17.42 0.99
C LYS A 144 -15.53 16.24 0.52
N ILE A 145 -16.13 15.32 -0.24
CA ILE A 145 -15.46 14.21 -0.89
C ILE A 145 -15.90 14.09 -2.35
N GLY A 146 -14.97 13.77 -3.24
CA GLY A 146 -15.29 13.53 -4.65
C GLY A 146 -15.84 12.12 -4.88
N HIS A 147 -15.19 11.11 -4.34
CA HIS A 147 -15.49 9.70 -4.61
C HIS A 147 -15.54 8.87 -3.33
N ILE A 148 -16.50 7.91 -3.30
CA ILE A 148 -16.69 6.96 -2.21
C ILE A 148 -15.88 5.70 -2.52
N ALA A 149 -15.02 5.30 -1.59
CA ALA A 149 -14.11 4.21 -1.82
C ALA A 149 -13.96 3.28 -0.60
N ILE A 150 -13.31 2.15 -0.81
CA ILE A 150 -13.08 1.14 0.22
C ILE A 150 -11.67 0.57 0.13
N THR A 151 -11.05 0.32 1.28
CA THR A 151 -9.82 -0.46 1.36
C THR A 151 -10.06 -1.76 2.09
N ALA A 152 -9.54 -2.84 1.57
CA ALA A 152 -9.66 -4.16 2.16
C ALA A 152 -8.34 -4.92 2.14
N HIS A 153 -8.21 -5.91 3.03
CA HIS A 153 -7.09 -6.86 3.02
C HIS A 153 -7.59 -8.30 2.92
N LYS A 154 -8.88 -8.53 3.22
CA LYS A 154 -9.55 -9.81 3.01
C LYS A 154 -10.13 -9.82 1.62
N ILE A 155 -9.71 -10.80 0.82
CA ILE A 155 -10.13 -10.88 -0.59
C ILE A 155 -11.64 -11.02 -0.74
N GLY A 156 -12.32 -11.76 0.17
CA GLY A 156 -13.77 -11.89 0.14
C GLY A 156 -14.51 -10.56 0.35
N VAL A 157 -13.98 -9.65 1.18
CA VAL A 157 -14.53 -8.29 1.35
C VAL A 157 -14.32 -7.46 0.09
N ALA A 158 -13.15 -7.60 -0.54
CA ALA A 158 -12.83 -6.90 -1.79
C ALA A 158 -13.74 -7.36 -2.95
N GLU A 159 -13.92 -8.67 -3.10
CA GLU A 159 -14.85 -9.27 -4.09
C GLU A 159 -16.29 -8.81 -3.87
N ASP A 160 -16.74 -8.77 -2.61
CA ASP A 160 -18.07 -8.28 -2.23
C ASP A 160 -18.23 -6.77 -2.52
N ALA A 161 -17.18 -5.99 -2.30
CA ALA A 161 -17.18 -4.56 -2.66
C ALA A 161 -17.35 -4.35 -4.17
N VAL A 162 -16.61 -5.10 -5.00
CA VAL A 162 -16.77 -5.06 -6.46
C VAL A 162 -18.18 -5.46 -6.87
N ALA A 163 -18.70 -6.58 -6.33
CA ALA A 163 -20.02 -7.10 -6.65
C ALA A 163 -21.15 -6.15 -6.24
N SER A 164 -20.92 -5.30 -5.22
CA SER A 164 -21.91 -4.35 -4.73
C SER A 164 -22.20 -3.22 -5.70
N GLY A 165 -21.24 -2.81 -6.56
CA GLY A 165 -21.35 -1.66 -7.44
C GLY A 165 -21.42 -0.30 -6.72
N LEU A 166 -21.12 -0.24 -5.41
CA LEU A 166 -21.32 0.94 -4.57
C LEU A 166 -20.09 1.83 -4.47
N TYR A 167 -18.91 1.31 -4.77
CA TYR A 167 -17.63 1.99 -4.58
C TYR A 167 -16.97 2.32 -5.92
N GLU A 168 -16.39 3.50 -6.02
CA GLU A 168 -15.75 3.98 -7.24
C GLU A 168 -14.29 3.55 -7.35
N THR A 169 -13.63 3.30 -6.20
CA THR A 169 -12.30 2.66 -6.16
C THR A 169 -12.19 1.61 -5.07
N LEU A 170 -11.35 0.61 -5.30
CA LEU A 170 -10.91 -0.38 -4.33
C LEU A 170 -9.41 -0.23 -4.10
N GLN A 171 -8.98 -0.11 -2.85
CA GLN A 171 -7.57 -0.22 -2.50
C GLN A 171 -7.31 -1.58 -1.87
N PHE A 172 -6.42 -2.36 -2.51
CA PHE A 172 -6.10 -3.73 -2.09
C PHE A 172 -4.60 -4.03 -2.28
N PRO A 173 -4.00 -4.94 -1.47
CA PRO A 173 -2.62 -5.37 -1.68
C PRO A 173 -2.43 -6.02 -3.05
N LEU A 174 -1.44 -5.54 -3.82
CA LEU A 174 -1.06 -6.14 -5.09
C LEU A 174 0.46 -6.03 -5.26
N SER A 175 1.09 -7.12 -5.65
CA SER A 175 2.50 -7.18 -6.04
C SER A 175 2.68 -8.33 -7.01
N TYR A 176 3.85 -8.51 -7.57
CA TYR A 176 4.10 -9.68 -8.44
C TYR A 176 4.04 -11.03 -7.68
N LEU A 177 3.81 -11.04 -6.38
CA LEU A 177 3.48 -12.24 -5.59
C LEU A 177 1.97 -12.51 -5.50
N ALA A 178 1.16 -11.76 -6.24
CA ALA A 178 -0.29 -11.93 -6.26
C ALA A 178 -0.68 -13.35 -6.74
N THR A 179 -1.68 -13.89 -6.07
CA THR A 179 -2.31 -15.17 -6.46
C THR A 179 -3.22 -14.97 -7.69
N PRO A 180 -3.55 -16.04 -8.42
CA PRO A 180 -4.53 -15.94 -9.52
C PRO A 180 -5.88 -15.30 -9.09
N ARG A 181 -6.32 -15.53 -7.84
CA ARG A 181 -7.55 -14.92 -7.31
C ARG A 181 -7.43 -13.43 -7.11
N GLU A 182 -6.26 -12.96 -6.65
CA GLU A 182 -5.98 -11.52 -6.48
C GLU A 182 -5.84 -10.83 -7.86
N GLU A 183 -5.25 -11.48 -8.86
CA GLU A 183 -5.23 -10.96 -10.23
C GLU A 183 -6.64 -10.92 -10.84
N ALA A 184 -7.47 -11.95 -10.63
CA ALA A 184 -8.86 -11.96 -11.06
C ALA A 184 -9.71 -10.84 -10.40
N LEU A 185 -9.38 -10.43 -9.16
CA LEU A 185 -10.02 -9.28 -8.51
C LEU A 185 -9.73 -7.98 -9.27
N VAL A 186 -8.48 -7.78 -9.74
CA VAL A 186 -8.12 -6.60 -10.55
C VAL A 186 -8.93 -6.56 -11.85
N GLU A 187 -9.06 -7.72 -12.53
CA GLU A 187 -9.88 -7.83 -13.74
C GLU A 187 -11.37 -7.58 -13.46
N ALA A 188 -11.88 -8.05 -12.32
CA ALA A 188 -13.27 -7.79 -11.90
C ALA A 188 -13.51 -6.29 -11.67
N CYS A 189 -12.56 -5.58 -11.03
CA CYS A 189 -12.62 -4.12 -10.90
C CYS A 189 -12.66 -3.43 -12.27
N ALA A 190 -11.79 -3.85 -13.21
CA ALA A 190 -11.77 -3.28 -14.56
C ALA A 190 -13.13 -3.46 -15.26
N LYS A 191 -13.71 -4.67 -15.20
CA LYS A 191 -15.04 -4.99 -15.79
C LYS A 191 -16.16 -4.18 -15.15
N ALA A 192 -16.06 -3.89 -13.85
CA ALA A 192 -17.02 -3.07 -13.10
C ALA A 192 -16.79 -1.56 -13.26
N ASN A 193 -15.81 -1.12 -14.07
CA ASN A 193 -15.37 0.26 -14.18
C ASN A 193 -15.03 0.89 -12.80
N MET A 194 -14.41 0.11 -11.93
CA MET A 194 -13.94 0.47 -10.59
C MET A 194 -12.43 0.65 -10.62
N GLY A 195 -11.92 1.80 -10.15
CA GLY A 195 -10.48 2.05 -10.07
C GLY A 195 -9.81 1.13 -9.04
N PHE A 196 -8.58 0.68 -9.32
CA PHE A 196 -7.82 -0.16 -8.41
C PHE A 196 -6.57 0.56 -7.92
N ILE A 197 -6.48 0.80 -6.60
CA ILE A 197 -5.31 1.39 -5.97
C ILE A 197 -4.50 0.25 -5.35
N ALA A 198 -3.30 -0.01 -5.92
CA ALA A 198 -2.44 -1.11 -5.48
C ALA A 198 -1.56 -0.67 -4.32
N MET A 199 -1.85 -1.14 -3.12
CA MET A 199 -0.97 -0.95 -1.97
C MET A 199 -0.02 -2.14 -1.79
N LYS A 200 1.10 -1.91 -1.06
CA LYS A 200 2.09 -2.95 -0.72
C LYS A 200 2.76 -3.61 -1.93
N GLY A 201 2.99 -2.85 -3.00
CA GLY A 201 3.67 -3.34 -4.20
C GLY A 201 5.05 -3.95 -3.95
N LEU A 202 5.74 -3.55 -2.86
CA LEU A 202 7.01 -4.13 -2.40
C LEU A 202 6.83 -5.25 -1.35
N ALA A 203 5.62 -5.79 -1.17
CA ALA A 203 5.31 -6.83 -0.17
C ALA A 203 5.85 -6.51 1.24
N GLY A 204 5.79 -5.25 1.66
CA GLY A 204 6.29 -4.79 2.95
C GLY A 204 7.82 -4.80 3.06
N GLY A 205 8.53 -4.61 1.97
CA GLY A 205 10.00 -4.55 1.88
C GLY A 205 10.66 -5.92 1.67
N LEU A 206 9.93 -6.92 1.22
CA LEU A 206 10.50 -8.21 0.79
C LEU A 206 10.95 -8.20 -0.67
N LEU A 207 10.38 -7.32 -1.48
CA LEU A 207 10.69 -7.18 -2.90
C LEU A 207 11.62 -5.98 -3.07
N HIS A 208 12.78 -6.19 -3.69
CA HIS A 208 13.85 -5.19 -3.82
C HIS A 208 14.06 -4.71 -5.25
N ASN A 209 13.53 -5.44 -6.24
CA ASN A 209 13.64 -5.04 -7.63
C ASN A 209 12.46 -4.14 -8.01
N SER A 210 12.64 -2.82 -7.87
CA SER A 210 11.62 -1.81 -8.18
C SER A 210 11.19 -1.87 -9.64
N ARG A 211 12.14 -2.14 -10.57
CA ARG A 211 11.86 -2.29 -12.00
C ARG A 211 10.85 -3.42 -12.25
N ALA A 212 11.07 -4.60 -11.65
CA ALA A 212 10.15 -5.73 -11.78
C ALA A 212 8.80 -5.45 -11.10
N CYS A 213 8.80 -4.73 -9.96
CA CYS A 213 7.57 -4.32 -9.29
C CYS A 213 6.75 -3.35 -10.15
N MET A 214 7.40 -2.34 -10.74
CA MET A 214 6.73 -1.38 -11.63
C MET A 214 6.24 -2.09 -12.91
N ALA A 215 7.11 -2.85 -13.59
CA ALA A 215 6.76 -3.60 -14.80
C ALA A 215 5.55 -4.52 -14.58
N TYR A 216 5.45 -5.17 -13.43
CA TYR A 216 4.28 -6.00 -13.11
C TYR A 216 2.99 -5.18 -13.03
N MET A 217 3.02 -3.98 -12.45
CA MET A 217 1.83 -3.12 -12.34
C MET A 217 1.33 -2.67 -13.71
N THR A 218 2.23 -2.49 -14.68
CA THR A 218 1.87 -2.03 -16.04
C THR A 218 1.10 -3.05 -16.88
N LYS A 219 1.05 -4.30 -16.41
CA LYS A 219 0.17 -5.34 -16.95
C LYS A 219 -1.32 -4.93 -16.94
N PHE A 220 -1.69 -4.01 -16.03
CA PHE A 220 -3.07 -3.62 -15.77
C PHE A 220 -3.34 -2.18 -16.21
N ASP A 221 -4.49 -1.94 -16.84
CA ASP A 221 -4.89 -0.62 -17.36
C ASP A 221 -5.72 0.21 -16.38
N ASN A 222 -6.09 -0.37 -15.23
CA ASN A 222 -6.93 0.24 -14.20
C ASN A 222 -6.26 0.30 -12.82
N VAL A 223 -4.94 0.06 -12.74
CA VAL A 223 -4.20 -0.03 -11.48
C VAL A 223 -3.29 1.18 -11.30
N VAL A 224 -3.41 1.87 -10.17
CA VAL A 224 -2.43 2.86 -9.68
C VAL A 224 -1.68 2.28 -8.48
N PRO A 225 -0.38 1.99 -8.58
CA PRO A 225 0.42 1.61 -7.43
C PRO A 225 0.74 2.84 -6.57
N ILE A 226 0.59 2.69 -5.26
CA ILE A 226 1.03 3.69 -4.28
C ILE A 226 2.31 3.20 -3.59
N TRP A 227 3.44 3.82 -3.91
CA TRP A 227 4.74 3.43 -3.36
C TRP A 227 5.01 4.15 -2.05
N GLY A 228 5.30 3.38 -0.99
CA GLY A 228 5.69 3.95 0.29
C GLY A 228 7.12 4.48 0.23
N VAL A 229 7.30 5.78 0.44
CA VAL A 229 8.57 6.49 0.34
C VAL A 229 8.88 7.23 1.64
N GLN A 230 10.12 7.13 2.11
CA GLN A 230 10.63 7.91 3.25
C GLN A 230 12.04 8.48 3.03
N LYS A 231 12.71 8.11 1.93
CA LYS A 231 14.06 8.58 1.58
C LYS A 231 14.07 9.14 0.17
N LYS A 232 14.93 10.15 -0.03
CA LYS A 232 15.13 10.74 -1.36
C LYS A 232 15.57 9.70 -2.40
N SER A 233 16.48 8.78 -2.03
CA SER A 233 16.96 7.73 -2.95
C SER A 233 15.85 6.77 -3.39
N GLU A 234 14.91 6.44 -2.50
CA GLU A 234 13.73 5.63 -2.83
C GLU A 234 12.83 6.36 -3.84
N LEU A 235 12.61 7.66 -3.60
CA LEU A 235 11.83 8.49 -4.51
C LEU A 235 12.49 8.66 -5.87
N ASP A 236 13.81 8.93 -5.89
CA ASP A 236 14.57 9.12 -7.14
C ASP A 236 14.51 7.89 -8.03
N GLU A 237 14.46 6.69 -7.44
CA GLU A 237 14.30 5.43 -8.16
C GLU A 237 12.93 5.34 -8.86
N TRP A 238 11.84 5.67 -8.18
CA TRP A 238 10.49 5.72 -8.78
C TRP A 238 10.39 6.80 -9.85
N LEU A 239 10.90 8.01 -9.58
CA LEU A 239 10.89 9.11 -10.53
C LEU A 239 11.74 8.82 -11.79
N SER A 240 12.74 7.94 -11.68
CA SER A 240 13.50 7.53 -12.87
C SER A 240 12.64 6.83 -13.92
N TYR A 241 11.55 6.15 -13.50
CA TYR A 241 10.59 5.54 -14.42
C TYR A 241 9.64 6.57 -15.03
N MET A 242 9.40 7.70 -14.37
CA MET A 242 8.69 8.83 -14.95
C MET A 242 9.47 9.45 -16.12
N ASP A 243 10.79 9.59 -15.95
CA ASP A 243 11.68 10.18 -16.95
C ASP A 243 12.02 9.23 -18.10
N GLN A 244 12.28 7.95 -17.79
CA GLN A 244 12.76 6.94 -18.74
C GLN A 244 11.63 6.16 -19.41
N GLY A 245 10.40 6.36 -18.97
CA GLY A 245 9.23 5.61 -19.41
C GLY A 245 9.00 4.34 -18.58
N THR A 246 7.83 3.78 -18.77
CA THR A 246 7.34 2.59 -18.07
C THR A 246 8.23 1.38 -18.32
N PRO A 247 8.77 0.69 -17.30
CA PRO A 247 9.57 -0.52 -17.48
C PRO A 247 8.77 -1.62 -18.20
N ALA A 248 9.39 -2.26 -19.18
CA ALA A 248 8.78 -3.37 -19.90
C ALA A 248 8.68 -4.63 -19.02
N LEU A 249 7.57 -5.36 -19.17
CA LEU A 249 7.40 -6.70 -18.61
C LEU A 249 7.91 -7.73 -19.65
N ASP A 250 9.22 -7.67 -19.93
CA ASP A 250 9.92 -8.52 -20.88
C ASP A 250 10.22 -9.94 -20.34
N GLU A 251 10.79 -10.81 -21.17
CA GLU A 251 11.10 -12.20 -20.79
C GLU A 251 12.07 -12.28 -19.61
N GLU A 252 13.04 -11.37 -19.52
CA GLU A 252 14.00 -11.31 -18.41
C GLU A 252 13.29 -10.98 -17.10
N THR A 253 12.44 -9.95 -17.11
CA THR A 253 11.63 -9.54 -15.97
C THR A 253 10.66 -10.64 -15.55
N LEU A 254 10.01 -11.32 -16.50
CA LEU A 254 9.12 -12.45 -16.22
C LEU A 254 9.87 -13.65 -15.62
N ALA A 255 11.05 -13.96 -16.11
CA ALA A 255 11.89 -15.03 -15.56
C ALA A 255 12.34 -14.69 -14.13
N PHE A 256 12.74 -13.42 -13.88
CA PHE A 256 13.05 -12.93 -12.54
C PHE A 256 11.85 -13.07 -11.60
N ILE A 257 10.67 -12.59 -12.00
CA ILE A 257 9.43 -12.72 -11.21
C ILE A 257 9.10 -14.20 -10.92
N ALA A 258 9.25 -15.07 -11.89
CA ALA A 258 9.02 -16.51 -11.71
C ALA A 258 9.96 -17.12 -10.66
N SER A 259 11.25 -16.75 -10.68
CA SER A 259 12.24 -17.15 -9.68
C SER A 259 11.86 -16.66 -8.27
N GLU A 260 11.49 -15.37 -8.15
CA GLU A 260 11.06 -14.77 -6.89
C GLU A 260 9.79 -15.44 -6.34
N ARG A 261 8.82 -15.72 -7.20
CA ARG A 261 7.60 -16.46 -6.83
C ARG A 261 7.92 -17.86 -6.32
N ALA A 262 8.86 -18.58 -6.94
CA ALA A 262 9.27 -19.90 -6.50
C ALA A 262 9.92 -19.88 -5.11
N GLU A 263 10.73 -18.85 -4.80
CA GLU A 263 11.37 -18.67 -3.50
C GLU A 263 10.37 -18.20 -2.41
N LEU A 264 9.45 -17.30 -2.77
CA LEU A 264 8.50 -16.66 -1.86
C LEU A 264 7.11 -17.32 -1.90
N THR A 265 7.03 -18.61 -2.28
CA THR A 265 5.77 -19.35 -2.20
C THR A 265 5.46 -19.81 -0.79
N GLY A 266 4.16 -19.96 -0.49
CA GLY A 266 3.68 -20.55 0.75
C GLY A 266 3.32 -19.52 1.84
N ASN A 267 3.34 -20.04 3.07
CA ASN A 267 2.87 -19.31 4.25
C ASN A 267 3.94 -18.36 4.79
N PHE A 268 4.08 -17.18 4.24
CA PHE A 268 4.96 -16.15 4.79
C PHE A 268 4.21 -14.89 5.20
N CYS A 269 4.70 -14.21 6.24
CA CYS A 269 4.09 -12.97 6.72
C CYS A 269 4.40 -11.79 5.79
N ARG A 270 3.35 -11.13 5.29
CA ARG A 270 3.44 -9.95 4.39
C ARG A 270 3.62 -8.62 5.14
N GLY A 271 3.87 -8.66 6.47
CA GLY A 271 4.20 -7.49 7.28
C GLY A 271 3.08 -6.47 7.47
N CYS A 272 1.81 -6.83 7.25
CA CYS A 272 0.69 -5.89 7.26
C CYS A 272 0.33 -5.31 8.65
N GLY A 273 0.65 -6.02 9.75
CA GLY A 273 0.46 -5.53 11.11
C GLY A 273 -0.95 -5.74 11.71
N TYR A 274 -1.93 -6.31 10.99
CA TYR A 274 -3.30 -6.51 11.53
C TYR A 274 -3.39 -7.45 12.72
N CYS A 275 -2.42 -8.36 12.85
CA CYS A 275 -2.28 -9.22 14.01
C CYS A 275 -1.88 -8.48 15.30
N MET A 276 -1.50 -7.20 15.19
CA MET A 276 -1.10 -6.38 16.34
C MET A 276 -2.30 -5.67 16.98
N PRO A 277 -2.21 -5.25 18.27
CA PRO A 277 -1.12 -5.57 19.19
C PRO A 277 -1.16 -7.02 19.69
N CYS A 278 0.02 -7.58 20.00
CA CYS A 278 0.13 -8.86 20.68
C CYS A 278 0.05 -8.66 22.20
N PRO A 279 -0.75 -9.45 22.96
CA PRO A 279 -0.78 -9.36 24.41
C PRO A 279 0.58 -9.56 25.10
N MET A 280 1.48 -10.31 24.44
CA MET A 280 2.84 -10.55 24.92
C MET A 280 3.87 -9.59 24.31
N HIS A 281 3.41 -8.47 23.73
CA HIS A 281 4.25 -7.43 23.13
C HIS A 281 5.25 -7.91 22.06
N ILE A 282 4.93 -9.02 21.37
CA ILE A 282 5.73 -9.53 20.25
C ILE A 282 5.45 -8.68 19.01
N ALA A 283 6.48 -8.19 18.35
CA ALA A 283 6.39 -7.49 17.06
C ALA A 283 6.11 -8.51 15.93
N ILE A 284 4.91 -9.12 15.95
CA ILE A 284 4.54 -10.29 15.12
C ILE A 284 4.81 -10.02 13.63
N ASN A 285 4.43 -8.85 13.13
CA ASN A 285 4.56 -8.49 11.72
C ASN A 285 6.00 -8.38 11.22
N GLN A 286 6.98 -8.38 12.11
CA GLN A 286 8.40 -8.46 11.79
C GLN A 286 8.96 -9.83 12.16
N CYS A 287 8.72 -10.30 13.39
CA CYS A 287 9.27 -11.57 13.88
C CYS A 287 8.82 -12.78 13.04
N ALA A 288 7.57 -12.78 12.54
CA ALA A 288 7.03 -13.88 11.74
C ALA A 288 7.56 -13.95 10.29
N ARG A 289 8.45 -13.04 9.90
CA ARG A 289 9.13 -13.01 8.59
C ARG A 289 10.64 -12.75 8.69
N MET A 290 11.18 -12.83 9.88
CA MET A 290 12.57 -12.46 10.15
C MET A 290 13.57 -13.25 9.31
N SER A 291 13.33 -14.53 9.06
CA SER A 291 14.17 -15.37 8.19
C SER A 291 14.28 -14.81 6.76
N LEU A 292 13.20 -14.30 6.22
CA LEU A 292 13.19 -13.65 4.90
C LEU A 292 13.93 -12.31 4.94
N MET A 293 13.72 -11.51 5.99
CA MET A 293 14.39 -10.22 6.13
C MET A 293 15.91 -10.37 6.27
N LEU A 294 16.37 -11.40 6.98
CA LEU A 294 17.79 -11.70 7.10
C LEU A 294 18.46 -12.05 5.76
N ARG A 295 17.73 -12.65 4.82
CA ARG A 295 18.26 -13.11 3.53
C ARG A 295 18.06 -12.13 2.39
N ARG A 296 17.15 -11.18 2.55
CA ARG A 296 16.70 -10.28 1.46
C ARG A 296 16.91 -8.79 1.75
N ALA A 297 17.23 -8.40 2.97
CA ALA A 297 17.59 -7.03 3.35
C ALA A 297 19.01 -7.02 3.91
N PRO A 298 19.64 -5.85 4.10
CA PRO A 298 20.91 -5.80 4.82
C PRO A 298 20.77 -6.45 6.18
N SER A 299 21.34 -7.67 6.34
CA SER A 299 21.14 -8.53 7.50
C SER A 299 21.60 -7.90 8.81
N GLN A 300 22.69 -7.09 8.78
CA GLN A 300 23.25 -6.40 9.93
C GLN A 300 22.22 -5.58 10.72
N ALA A 301 21.29 -4.91 10.04
CA ALA A 301 20.25 -4.13 10.70
C ALA A 301 19.34 -5.01 11.57
N TRP A 302 19.06 -6.24 11.11
CA TRP A 302 18.20 -7.22 11.78
C TRP A 302 18.91 -8.04 12.84
N LEU A 303 20.25 -7.98 12.92
CA LEU A 303 21.08 -8.65 13.93
C LEU A 303 21.47 -7.71 15.08
N SER A 304 20.99 -6.46 15.10
CA SER A 304 21.22 -5.50 16.17
C SER A 304 20.66 -5.97 17.52
N GLU A 305 21.19 -5.45 18.62
CA GLU A 305 20.71 -5.74 19.98
C GLU A 305 19.19 -5.53 20.13
N HIS A 306 18.66 -4.49 19.50
CA HIS A 306 17.22 -4.23 19.47
C HIS A 306 16.44 -5.44 18.90
N TRP A 307 16.85 -5.94 17.74
CA TRP A 307 16.13 -7.06 17.09
C TRP A 307 16.39 -8.39 17.79
N GLN A 308 17.55 -8.56 18.44
CA GLN A 308 17.79 -9.72 19.30
C GLN A 308 16.80 -9.75 20.47
N ALA A 309 16.57 -8.58 21.11
CA ALA A 309 15.58 -8.44 22.18
C ALA A 309 14.14 -8.65 21.68
N GLU A 310 13.78 -8.11 20.52
CA GLU A 310 12.44 -8.31 19.93
C GLU A 310 12.18 -9.77 19.55
N MET A 311 13.18 -10.44 18.97
CA MET A 311 13.09 -11.87 18.63
C MET A 311 13.06 -12.76 19.88
N ALA A 312 13.68 -12.36 21.00
CA ALA A 312 13.60 -13.10 22.25
C ALA A 312 12.17 -13.10 22.84
N LYS A 313 11.37 -12.04 22.62
CA LYS A 313 9.97 -12.01 23.05
C LYS A 313 9.12 -13.12 22.43
N VAL A 314 9.53 -13.68 21.29
CA VAL A 314 8.82 -14.82 20.67
C VAL A 314 8.71 -16.01 21.63
N ASP A 315 9.70 -16.21 22.48
CA ASP A 315 9.75 -17.30 23.46
C ASP A 315 8.64 -17.16 24.53
N SER A 316 8.04 -15.96 24.72
CA SER A 316 6.91 -15.70 25.60
C SER A 316 5.53 -15.93 24.94
N CYS A 317 5.47 -16.43 23.71
CA CYS A 317 4.21 -16.65 23.01
C CYS A 317 3.36 -17.71 23.71
N VAL A 318 2.17 -17.32 24.19
CA VAL A 318 1.21 -18.22 24.87
C VAL A 318 0.23 -18.90 23.91
N GLU A 319 0.44 -18.78 22.62
CA GLU A 319 -0.38 -19.40 21.55
C GLU A 319 -1.90 -19.12 21.68
N CYS A 320 -2.27 -17.94 22.16
CA CYS A 320 -3.69 -17.57 22.39
C CYS A 320 -4.55 -17.50 21.11
N GLY A 321 -3.95 -17.58 19.93
CA GLY A 321 -4.64 -17.58 18.63
C GLY A 321 -5.15 -16.23 18.14
N LEU A 322 -5.12 -15.18 18.96
CA LEU A 322 -5.68 -13.85 18.60
C LEU A 322 -5.08 -13.27 17.33
N CYS A 323 -3.77 -13.49 17.08
CA CYS A 323 -3.10 -13.06 15.86
C CYS A 323 -3.62 -13.77 14.60
N MET A 324 -4.02 -15.04 14.72
CA MET A 324 -4.57 -15.81 13.59
C MET A 324 -5.96 -15.34 13.21
N THR A 325 -6.82 -15.00 14.19
CA THR A 325 -8.18 -14.48 13.92
C THR A 325 -8.17 -13.12 13.21
N ARG A 326 -7.06 -12.37 13.34
CA ARG A 326 -6.86 -11.06 12.73
C ARG A 326 -6.06 -11.10 11.42
N CYS A 327 -5.45 -12.26 11.10
CA CYS A 327 -4.62 -12.38 9.91
C CYS A 327 -5.48 -12.50 8.65
N PRO A 328 -5.40 -11.53 7.70
CA PRO A 328 -6.17 -11.62 6.46
C PRO A 328 -5.68 -12.71 5.50
N TYR A 329 -4.51 -13.28 5.77
CA TYR A 329 -3.89 -14.36 4.98
C TYR A 329 -3.99 -15.73 5.66
N GLU A 330 -4.74 -15.84 6.76
CA GLU A 330 -4.99 -17.09 7.50
C GLU A 330 -3.70 -17.83 7.88
N LEU A 331 -2.63 -17.10 8.18
CA LEU A 331 -1.31 -17.67 8.45
C LEU A 331 -1.28 -18.37 9.82
N PRO A 332 -0.57 -19.50 9.94
CA PRO A 332 -0.30 -20.17 11.21
C PRO A 332 0.79 -19.40 11.98
N ILE A 333 0.43 -18.20 12.49
CA ILE A 333 1.39 -17.23 13.05
C ILE A 333 2.25 -17.80 14.18
N PRO A 334 1.72 -18.53 15.19
CA PRO A 334 2.56 -19.10 16.24
C PRO A 334 3.67 -20.02 15.69
N GLN A 335 3.34 -20.85 14.69
CA GLN A 335 4.29 -21.74 14.04
C GLN A 335 5.35 -20.94 13.24
N LEU A 336 4.92 -19.89 12.52
CA LEU A 336 5.83 -18.99 11.82
C LEU A 336 6.79 -18.28 12.79
N LEU A 337 6.30 -17.80 13.92
CA LEU A 337 7.13 -17.16 14.94
C LEU A 337 8.20 -18.13 15.46
N LYS A 338 7.82 -19.35 15.82
CA LYS A 338 8.75 -20.38 16.31
C LYS A 338 9.82 -20.73 15.26
N ALA A 339 9.40 -20.95 14.02
CA ALA A 339 10.33 -21.27 12.92
C ALA A 339 11.33 -20.12 12.67
N ASN A 340 10.83 -18.88 12.60
CA ASN A 340 11.69 -17.71 12.42
C ASN A 340 12.64 -17.48 13.62
N ARG A 341 12.19 -17.75 14.85
CA ARG A 341 13.02 -17.66 16.04
C ARG A 341 14.15 -18.68 16.02
N ALA A 342 13.85 -19.92 15.68
CA ALA A 342 14.85 -20.98 15.57
C ALA A 342 15.91 -20.66 14.50
N ASP A 343 15.48 -20.21 13.33
CA ASP A 343 16.39 -19.80 12.25
C ASP A 343 17.24 -18.59 12.65
N TYR A 344 16.66 -17.60 13.31
CA TYR A 344 17.35 -16.42 13.83
C TYR A 344 18.51 -16.79 14.77
N LEU A 345 18.27 -17.74 15.67
CA LEU A 345 19.30 -18.23 16.61
C LEU A 345 20.44 -18.92 15.87
N ARG A 346 20.15 -19.70 14.84
CA ARG A 346 21.19 -20.35 14.01
C ARG A 346 22.04 -19.34 13.26
N VAL A 347 21.43 -18.25 12.78
CA VAL A 347 22.18 -17.15 12.13
C VAL A 347 23.07 -16.44 13.16
N LEU A 348 22.57 -16.15 14.37
CA LEU A 348 23.37 -15.54 15.44
C LEU A 348 24.54 -16.44 15.89
N ALA A 349 24.34 -17.76 15.89
CA ALA A 349 25.40 -18.74 16.22
C ALA A 349 26.42 -18.89 15.08
N GLY A 350 26.22 -18.27 13.92
CA GLY A 350 27.10 -18.44 12.75
C GLY A 350 26.92 -19.77 12.01
N GLU A 351 25.89 -20.54 12.34
CA GLU A 351 25.57 -21.82 11.67
C GLU A 351 25.02 -21.63 10.27
N VAL A 352 24.38 -20.46 10.02
CA VAL A 352 23.79 -20.06 8.74
C VAL A 352 24.36 -18.71 8.36
N SER A 353 25.00 -18.63 7.20
CA SER A 353 25.47 -17.37 6.62
C SER A 353 24.30 -16.64 5.95
N VAL A 354 24.21 -15.33 6.20
CA VAL A 354 23.27 -14.41 5.55
C VAL A 354 24.05 -13.23 5.01
N GLY A 355 23.69 -12.78 3.80
CA GLY A 355 24.39 -11.72 3.06
C GLY A 355 24.08 -10.30 3.53
#